data_7a54df0cb21a85811e3c4c1901f61bd9
#
_entry.id   7a54df0cb21a85811e3c4c1901f61bd9
#
_cell.length_a   1.000
_cell.length_b   1.000
_cell.length_c   1.000
_cell.angle_alpha   90.00
_cell.angle_beta   90.00
_cell.angle_gamma   90.00
#
_symmetry.space_group_name_H-M   'P 1'
#
loop_
_entity.id
_entity.type
_entity.pdbx_description
1 polymer ?
#
loop_
_entity_poly.entity_id
_entity_poly.type
_entity_poly.pdbx_seq_one_letter_code
_entity_poly.pdbx_strand_id
1 'polypeptide(L)'
;MRIRTAFLLVLLAAGLFGAGWYYGLTPASLTGPVAAPPAVLVFPGLAPQLGSATRVAITSKGQTFALTRTGDLWGLAEQGGYPVQPDKLRELLTGLTELRLAEPRTADPALLERLGLGDPASASSTATLVRVLDGNGQVLAELIVGHRSVRTQGSLPETVYVRRPGDNQSWLAEGRLPVDADPQIWLDREIANIDSKRVASVVVHRGDAVLEFGRDGDKPALKLPAEHPKLDEYRLEDVFRSLESLSLADVKPAAPSPGAPVGTAAITLTDGTVIDVTVFGAPKAEAGAPAQQNIWAQFAVRGESDAAKKLAARVKGWAYALGAWKEKAFVPALDDLKAEDKPAPAAAVPAAPAAAAAETPPAAPAATPAAAGDRKPE
;
A
#
# COMPACT_ATOMS: atom_id res chain seq x y z
N MET A 1 -37.73 42.02 -66.55
CA MET A 1 -37.67 42.32 -65.11
C MET A 1 -37.05 41.21 -64.23
N ARG A 2 -36.82 39.98 -64.73
CA ARG A 2 -36.38 38.81 -63.94
C ARG A 2 -34.85 38.66 -63.73
N ILE A 3 -34.03 39.23 -64.63
CA ILE A 3 -32.54 39.08 -64.53
C ILE A 3 -31.94 40.05 -63.51
N ARG A 4 -32.51 41.26 -63.39
CA ARG A 4 -32.00 42.24 -62.38
C ARG A 4 -32.32 41.85 -60.94
N THR A 5 -33.43 41.16 -60.68
CA THR A 5 -33.80 40.64 -59.35
C THR A 5 -32.95 39.39 -58.98
N ALA A 6 -32.58 38.54 -59.91
CA ALA A 6 -31.70 37.41 -59.70
C ALA A 6 -30.27 37.88 -59.33
N PHE A 7 -29.78 38.93 -60.00
CA PHE A 7 -28.45 39.50 -59.72
C PHE A 7 -28.39 40.16 -58.32
N LEU A 8 -29.47 40.85 -57.89
CA LEU A 8 -29.55 41.42 -56.54
C LEU A 8 -29.58 40.35 -55.43
N LEU A 9 -30.26 39.21 -55.66
CA LEU A 9 -30.30 38.11 -54.69
C LEU A 9 -28.95 37.41 -54.58
N VAL A 10 -28.22 37.27 -55.69
CA VAL A 10 -26.86 36.67 -55.66
C VAL A 10 -25.87 37.59 -54.93
N LEU A 11 -25.95 38.93 -55.13
CA LEU A 11 -25.10 39.88 -54.38
C LEU A 11 -25.45 39.93 -52.88
N LEU A 12 -26.74 39.80 -52.55
CA LEU A 12 -27.15 39.74 -51.12
C LEU A 12 -26.67 38.46 -50.46
N ALA A 13 -26.78 37.33 -51.13
CA ALA A 13 -26.26 36.03 -50.65
C ALA A 13 -24.72 36.05 -50.50
N ALA A 14 -23.98 36.63 -51.43
CA ALA A 14 -22.54 36.80 -51.38
C ALA A 14 -22.10 37.72 -50.21
N GLY A 15 -22.88 38.81 -49.97
CA GLY A 15 -22.66 39.72 -48.85
C GLY A 15 -22.89 39.03 -47.49
N LEU A 16 -23.96 38.24 -47.36
CA LEU A 16 -24.24 37.47 -46.14
C LEU A 16 -23.17 36.35 -45.88
N PHE A 17 -22.72 35.69 -46.95
CA PHE A 17 -21.65 34.71 -46.85
C PHE A 17 -20.31 35.34 -46.47
N GLY A 18 -19.98 36.52 -47.05
CA GLY A 18 -18.77 37.29 -46.70
C GLY A 18 -18.80 37.83 -45.27
N ALA A 19 -19.96 38.30 -44.82
CA ALA A 19 -20.14 38.74 -43.42
C ALA A 19 -20.07 37.55 -42.48
N GLY A 20 -20.71 36.39 -42.78
CA GLY A 20 -20.62 35.20 -41.96
C GLY A 20 -19.20 34.62 -41.89
N TRP A 21 -18.44 34.70 -42.99
CA TRP A 21 -17.04 34.32 -43.03
C TRP A 21 -16.16 35.30 -42.19
N TYR A 22 -16.36 36.58 -42.31
CA TYR A 22 -15.62 37.60 -41.57
C TYR A 22 -15.86 37.51 -40.05
N TYR A 23 -17.14 37.38 -39.62
CA TYR A 23 -17.51 37.23 -38.24
C TYR A 23 -17.26 35.84 -37.66
N GLY A 24 -17.27 34.80 -38.50
CA GLY A 24 -16.95 33.43 -38.10
C GLY A 24 -15.45 33.13 -38.02
N LEU A 25 -14.61 33.92 -38.74
CA LEU A 25 -13.14 33.77 -38.72
C LEU A 25 -12.45 34.79 -37.75
N THR A 26 -13.18 35.78 -37.25
CA THR A 26 -12.67 36.53 -36.10
C THR A 26 -12.81 35.58 -34.89
N PRO A 27 -11.71 35.00 -34.40
CA PRO A 27 -11.80 34.31 -33.12
C PRO A 27 -12.35 35.37 -32.16
N ALA A 28 -13.45 35.05 -31.50
CA ALA A 28 -13.91 35.80 -30.36
C ALA A 28 -12.80 35.73 -29.30
N SER A 29 -11.81 36.60 -29.44
CA SER A 29 -10.75 36.84 -28.44
C SER A 29 -11.38 37.58 -27.24
N LEU A 30 -12.52 37.07 -26.79
CA LEU A 30 -13.24 37.63 -25.63
C LEU A 30 -13.09 36.74 -24.40
N THR A 31 -12.07 35.92 -24.36
CA THR A 31 -11.44 35.53 -23.12
C THR A 31 -10.02 35.10 -23.50
N GLY A 32 -9.09 36.03 -23.49
CA GLY A 32 -7.73 35.64 -23.13
C GLY A 32 -7.84 34.76 -21.91
N PRO A 33 -6.96 33.77 -21.68
CA PRO A 33 -6.98 33.02 -20.43
C PRO A 33 -7.00 34.08 -19.35
N VAL A 34 -8.13 34.18 -18.64
CA VAL A 34 -8.16 34.97 -17.39
C VAL A 34 -7.04 34.33 -16.61
N ALA A 35 -5.92 35.03 -16.48
CA ALA A 35 -4.79 34.56 -15.71
C ALA A 35 -5.40 34.20 -14.35
N ALA A 36 -5.49 32.91 -14.07
CA ALA A 36 -6.00 32.45 -12.79
C ALA A 36 -5.24 33.28 -11.74
N PRO A 37 -5.92 33.88 -10.78
CA PRO A 37 -5.25 34.67 -9.76
C PRO A 37 -4.11 33.84 -9.21
N PRO A 38 -2.92 34.41 -8.94
CA PRO A 38 -1.75 33.64 -8.53
C PRO A 38 -2.17 32.74 -7.37
N ALA A 39 -2.05 31.44 -7.59
CA ALA A 39 -2.54 30.44 -6.64
C ALA A 39 -1.81 30.68 -5.30
N VAL A 40 -2.56 31.02 -4.27
CA VAL A 40 -2.02 31.34 -2.94
C VAL A 40 -1.67 30.05 -2.24
N LEU A 41 -0.45 29.93 -1.72
CA LEU A 41 -0.06 28.79 -0.89
C LEU A 41 -0.95 28.68 0.35
N VAL A 42 -1.33 27.47 0.72
CA VAL A 42 -2.08 27.22 1.97
C VAL A 42 -1.25 27.64 3.18
N PHE A 43 0.06 27.40 3.16
CA PHE A 43 1.00 27.75 4.22
C PHE A 43 2.18 28.59 3.67
N PRO A 44 2.00 29.89 3.46
CA PRO A 44 3.12 30.77 3.06
C PRO A 44 4.20 30.75 4.16
N GLY A 45 5.45 30.43 3.80
CA GLY A 45 6.57 30.45 4.74
C GLY A 45 6.76 29.15 5.56
N LEU A 46 6.03 28.08 5.28
CA LEU A 46 6.24 26.80 5.96
C LEU A 46 7.58 26.13 5.57
N ALA A 47 7.98 26.23 4.31
CA ALA A 47 9.18 25.54 3.80
C ALA A 47 10.46 25.79 4.62
N PRO A 48 10.84 27.04 4.98
CA PRO A 48 12.02 27.28 5.81
C PRO A 48 11.87 26.78 7.26
N GLN A 49 10.64 26.58 7.74
CA GLN A 49 10.36 26.14 9.11
C GLN A 49 10.36 24.62 9.27
N LEU A 50 10.24 23.85 8.18
CA LEU A 50 10.20 22.39 8.24
C LEU A 50 11.44 21.75 8.89
N GLY A 51 12.60 22.42 8.85
CA GLY A 51 13.80 21.96 9.52
C GLY A 51 13.63 21.81 11.04
N SER A 52 12.76 22.63 11.66
CA SER A 52 12.45 22.60 13.10
C SER A 52 11.34 21.61 13.46
N ALA A 53 10.66 21.01 12.45
CA ALA A 53 9.60 20.04 12.72
C ALA A 53 10.15 18.80 13.44
N THR A 54 9.49 18.45 14.54
CA THR A 54 9.83 17.27 15.36
C THR A 54 8.68 16.29 15.51
N ARG A 55 7.45 16.72 15.19
CA ARG A 55 6.26 15.90 15.32
C ARG A 55 5.26 16.18 14.21
N VAL A 56 4.69 15.11 13.64
CA VAL A 56 3.54 15.16 12.76
C VAL A 56 2.45 14.31 13.40
N ALA A 57 1.36 14.94 13.83
CA ALA A 57 0.21 14.25 14.40
C ALA A 57 -0.88 14.13 13.34
N ILE A 58 -1.45 12.95 13.19
CA ILE A 58 -2.53 12.64 12.24
C ILE A 58 -3.71 12.11 13.04
N THR A 59 -4.86 12.79 12.93
CA THR A 59 -6.10 12.42 13.62
C THR A 59 -7.18 12.10 12.61
N SER A 60 -7.81 10.95 12.75
CA SER A 60 -8.97 10.54 11.95
C SER A 60 -9.86 9.63 12.77
N LYS A 61 -11.17 9.77 12.63
CA LYS A 61 -12.17 8.95 13.35
C LYS A 61 -11.95 8.94 14.87
N GLY A 62 -11.53 10.06 15.44
CA GLY A 62 -11.25 10.19 16.87
C GLY A 62 -9.95 9.55 17.36
N GLN A 63 -9.19 8.91 16.49
CA GLN A 63 -7.90 8.31 16.82
C GLN A 63 -6.78 9.20 16.32
N THR A 64 -5.74 9.34 17.13
CA THR A 64 -4.55 10.13 16.79
C THR A 64 -3.32 9.25 16.90
N PHE A 65 -2.46 9.31 15.89
CA PHE A 65 -1.10 8.78 15.98
C PHE A 65 -0.09 9.87 15.62
N ALA A 66 1.16 9.66 16.02
CA ALA A 66 2.20 10.65 15.83
C ALA A 66 3.48 10.06 15.23
N LEU A 67 3.97 10.72 14.20
CA LEU A 67 5.33 10.53 13.71
C LEU A 67 6.22 11.49 14.47
N THR A 68 7.24 10.99 15.17
CA THR A 68 8.15 11.78 16.00
C THR A 68 9.58 11.65 15.51
N ARG A 69 10.32 12.75 15.57
CA ARG A 69 11.73 12.80 15.18
C ARG A 69 12.63 12.59 16.40
N THR A 70 13.51 11.61 16.28
CA THR A 70 14.58 11.36 17.27
C THR A 70 15.94 11.42 16.56
N GLY A 71 16.69 12.49 16.78
CA GLY A 71 17.88 12.80 15.98
C GLY A 71 17.51 13.02 14.51
N ASP A 72 18.07 12.20 13.61
CA ASP A 72 17.78 12.29 12.16
C ASP A 72 16.68 11.32 11.70
N LEU A 73 16.19 10.46 12.56
CA LEU A 73 15.21 9.43 12.23
C LEU A 73 13.82 9.85 12.69
N TRP A 74 12.85 9.55 11.82
CA TRP A 74 11.43 9.66 12.14
C TRP A 74 10.86 8.28 12.44
N GLY A 75 10.08 8.19 13.50
CA GLY A 75 9.47 6.95 13.94
C GLY A 75 8.01 7.13 14.35
N LEU A 76 7.24 6.03 14.32
CA LEU A 76 5.86 5.99 14.79
C LEU A 76 5.84 5.86 16.31
N ALA A 77 5.33 6.87 17.01
CA ALA A 77 5.37 6.93 18.48
C ALA A 77 4.64 5.75 19.13
N GLU A 78 3.48 5.37 18.58
CA GLU A 78 2.63 4.27 19.06
C GLU A 78 3.31 2.90 18.92
N GLN A 79 4.30 2.79 18.03
CA GLN A 79 5.14 1.60 17.84
C GLN A 79 6.54 1.75 18.44
N GLY A 80 6.63 2.51 19.56
CA GLY A 80 7.90 2.69 20.28
C GLY A 80 8.97 3.48 19.50
N GLY A 81 8.58 4.26 18.51
CA GLY A 81 9.49 5.02 17.66
C GLY A 81 10.07 4.22 16.49
N TYR A 82 9.43 3.13 16.08
CA TYR A 82 9.88 2.35 14.92
C TYR A 82 9.95 3.23 13.66
N PRO A 83 11.01 3.09 12.83
CA PRO A 83 11.23 3.93 11.66
C PRO A 83 10.05 3.96 10.69
N VAL A 84 9.72 5.15 10.19
CA VAL A 84 8.73 5.35 9.15
C VAL A 84 9.42 5.46 7.78
N GLN A 85 8.65 5.28 6.72
CA GLN A 85 9.11 5.45 5.35
C GLN A 85 9.51 6.92 5.11
N PRO A 86 10.81 7.23 4.91
CA PRO A 86 11.27 8.61 4.83
C PRO A 86 10.72 9.33 3.59
N ASP A 87 10.54 8.60 2.49
CA ASP A 87 10.04 9.19 1.25
C ASP A 87 8.57 9.58 1.36
N LYS A 88 7.74 8.77 2.02
CA LYS A 88 6.33 9.09 2.27
C LYS A 88 6.17 10.31 3.18
N LEU A 89 6.97 10.40 4.24
CA LEU A 89 6.96 11.56 5.11
C LEU A 89 7.44 12.82 4.39
N ARG A 90 8.52 12.70 3.59
CA ARG A 90 9.01 13.82 2.78
C ARG A 90 7.94 14.29 1.81
N GLU A 91 7.25 13.38 1.15
CA GLU A 91 6.17 13.70 0.21
C GLU A 91 5.02 14.45 0.91
N LEU A 92 4.61 14.03 2.12
CA LEU A 92 3.62 14.74 2.92
C LEU A 92 4.08 16.16 3.27
N LEU A 93 5.30 16.30 3.80
CA LEU A 93 5.82 17.59 4.24
C LEU A 93 6.03 18.55 3.06
N THR A 94 6.58 18.06 1.94
CA THR A 94 6.72 18.84 0.70
C THR A 94 5.34 19.23 0.16
N GLY A 95 4.39 18.28 0.13
CA GLY A 95 3.03 18.54 -0.31
C GLY A 95 2.36 19.66 0.49
N LEU A 96 2.57 19.74 1.80
CA LEU A 96 2.06 20.84 2.62
C LEU A 96 2.67 22.21 2.25
N THR A 97 3.94 22.24 1.82
CA THR A 97 4.59 23.51 1.41
C THR A 97 4.17 23.98 0.03
N GLU A 98 3.79 23.05 -0.84
CA GLU A 98 3.46 23.33 -2.24
C GLU A 98 1.95 23.44 -2.49
N LEU A 99 1.13 23.07 -1.50
CA LEU A 99 -0.32 23.07 -1.62
C LEU A 99 -0.87 24.48 -1.86
N ARG A 100 -1.69 24.65 -2.88
CA ARG A 100 -2.21 25.92 -3.33
C ARG A 100 -3.73 25.96 -3.25
N LEU A 101 -4.29 27.05 -2.72
CA LEU A 101 -5.73 27.30 -2.76
C LEU A 101 -6.14 27.62 -4.20
N ALA A 102 -7.02 26.80 -4.79
CA ALA A 102 -7.52 27.03 -6.14
C ALA A 102 -8.89 27.70 -6.13
N GLU A 103 -9.87 27.11 -5.43
CA GLU A 103 -11.24 27.59 -5.45
C GLU A 103 -11.88 27.54 -4.05
N PRO A 104 -12.55 28.60 -3.61
CA PRO A 104 -13.40 28.53 -2.43
C PRO A 104 -14.58 27.57 -2.71
N ARG A 105 -14.96 26.79 -1.70
CA ARG A 105 -16.11 25.87 -1.79
C ARG A 105 -17.22 26.35 -0.86
N THR A 106 -17.57 25.60 0.15
CA THR A 106 -18.65 25.95 1.05
C THR A 106 -18.14 26.47 2.39
N ALA A 107 -18.89 27.37 2.99
CA ALA A 107 -18.75 27.79 4.39
C ALA A 107 -19.89 27.22 5.27
N ASP A 108 -20.82 26.45 4.69
CA ASP A 108 -21.92 25.83 5.41
C ASP A 108 -21.44 24.57 6.13
N PRO A 109 -21.47 24.51 7.48
CA PRO A 109 -21.07 23.35 8.26
C PRO A 109 -21.80 22.07 7.87
N ALA A 110 -23.07 22.15 7.46
CA ALA A 110 -23.89 20.98 7.09
C ALA A 110 -23.39 20.29 5.81
N LEU A 111 -22.61 20.99 4.98
CA LEU A 111 -22.07 20.45 3.73
C LEU A 111 -20.64 19.92 3.86
N LEU A 112 -19.95 20.18 4.96
CA LEU A 112 -18.54 19.80 5.15
C LEU A 112 -18.33 18.30 5.09
N GLU A 113 -19.23 17.50 5.67
CA GLU A 113 -19.16 16.03 5.63
C GLU A 113 -19.18 15.48 4.19
N ARG A 114 -19.88 16.12 3.27
CA ARG A 114 -19.94 15.72 1.86
C ARG A 114 -18.61 15.89 1.13
N LEU A 115 -17.75 16.76 1.65
CA LEU A 115 -16.40 17.01 1.14
C LEU A 115 -15.35 16.18 1.91
N GLY A 116 -15.76 15.39 2.92
CA GLY A 116 -14.86 14.72 3.83
C GLY A 116 -14.16 15.67 4.79
N LEU A 117 -14.75 16.83 5.10
CA LEU A 117 -14.17 17.89 5.93
C LEU A 117 -14.90 18.06 7.26
N GLY A 118 -15.63 17.06 7.72
CA GLY A 118 -16.30 17.07 9.01
C GLY A 118 -15.33 17.14 10.19
N ASP A 119 -15.81 16.80 11.37
CA ASP A 119 -14.98 16.78 12.57
C ASP A 119 -14.07 15.53 12.57
N PRO A 120 -12.72 15.64 12.52
CA PRO A 120 -11.82 14.52 12.59
C PRO A 120 -11.90 13.71 13.89
N ALA A 121 -12.45 14.31 14.97
CA ALA A 121 -12.67 13.63 16.24
C ALA A 121 -13.90 12.71 16.24
N SER A 122 -14.81 12.88 15.27
CA SER A 122 -15.99 12.04 15.13
C SER A 122 -15.63 10.67 14.53
N ALA A 123 -16.11 9.58 15.14
CA ALA A 123 -15.90 8.21 14.67
C ALA A 123 -16.50 7.94 13.27
N SER A 124 -17.52 8.71 12.87
CA SER A 124 -18.19 8.58 11.57
C SER A 124 -17.54 9.45 10.47
N SER A 125 -16.67 10.38 10.84
CA SER A 125 -16.03 11.31 9.88
C SER A 125 -14.99 10.62 9.02
N THR A 126 -14.91 11.06 7.76
CA THR A 126 -13.83 10.68 6.84
C THR A 126 -12.72 11.72 6.78
N ALA A 127 -12.85 12.82 7.52
CA ALA A 127 -11.87 13.89 7.61
C ALA A 127 -10.59 13.43 8.31
N THR A 128 -9.46 13.93 7.87
CA THR A 128 -8.16 13.68 8.50
C THR A 128 -7.51 15.02 8.86
N LEU A 129 -7.22 15.22 10.14
CA LEU A 129 -6.46 16.37 10.62
C LEU A 129 -4.97 16.03 10.60
N VAL A 130 -4.19 16.85 9.93
CA VAL A 130 -2.72 16.81 9.95
C VAL A 130 -2.22 18.04 10.71
N ARG A 131 -1.32 17.81 11.65
CA ARG A 131 -0.73 18.86 12.48
C ARG A 131 0.79 18.65 12.53
N VAL A 132 1.56 19.64 12.08
CA VAL A 132 3.03 19.64 12.12
C VAL A 132 3.46 20.57 13.25
N LEU A 133 4.31 20.07 14.16
CA LEU A 133 4.77 20.79 15.33
C LEU A 133 6.30 20.83 15.40
N ASP A 134 6.82 21.87 15.97
CA ASP A 134 8.25 22.00 16.30
C ASP A 134 8.61 21.34 17.64
N GLY A 135 9.90 21.44 18.05
CA GLY A 135 10.40 20.90 19.30
C GLY A 135 9.83 21.54 20.56
N ASN A 136 9.24 22.70 20.47
CA ASN A 136 8.58 23.42 21.58
C ASN A 136 7.07 23.15 21.63
N GLY A 137 6.55 22.35 20.69
CA GLY A 137 5.13 22.07 20.58
C GLY A 137 4.35 23.19 19.86
N GLN A 138 5.03 24.14 19.22
CA GLN A 138 4.39 25.17 18.41
C GLN A 138 3.89 24.55 17.09
N VAL A 139 2.66 24.89 16.70
CA VAL A 139 2.05 24.44 15.45
C VAL A 139 2.65 25.21 14.28
N LEU A 140 3.35 24.53 13.39
CA LEU A 140 3.89 25.06 12.14
C LEU A 140 2.87 25.01 11.01
N ALA A 141 2.08 23.95 10.95
CA ALA A 141 0.98 23.78 10.00
C ALA A 141 -0.12 22.90 10.62
N GLU A 142 -1.37 23.27 10.33
CA GLU A 142 -2.54 22.52 10.77
C GLU A 142 -3.61 22.56 9.67
N LEU A 143 -4.11 21.39 9.24
CA LEU A 143 -5.03 21.29 8.12
C LEU A 143 -5.96 20.09 8.28
N ILE A 144 -7.25 20.29 8.06
CA ILE A 144 -8.22 19.23 7.86
C ILE A 144 -8.24 18.93 6.37
N VAL A 145 -8.02 17.66 6.04
CA VAL A 145 -7.93 17.12 4.69
C VAL A 145 -9.12 16.20 4.45
N GLY A 146 -9.83 16.45 3.36
CA GLY A 146 -10.99 15.70 2.94
C GLY A 146 -10.75 14.83 1.72
N HIS A 147 -11.79 14.70 0.90
CA HIS A 147 -11.74 13.88 -0.30
C HIS A 147 -10.71 14.41 -1.30
N ARG A 148 -9.96 13.50 -1.89
CA ARG A 148 -8.93 13.75 -2.89
C ARG A 148 -9.41 13.27 -4.25
N SER A 149 -9.14 14.04 -5.30
CA SER A 149 -9.36 13.65 -6.68
C SER A 149 -8.01 13.47 -7.38
N VAL A 150 -7.67 12.22 -7.64
CA VAL A 150 -6.49 11.85 -8.44
C VAL A 150 -6.97 11.58 -9.86
N ARG A 151 -6.53 12.41 -10.80
CA ARG A 151 -6.84 12.23 -12.21
C ARG A 151 -5.72 11.43 -12.85
N THR A 152 -6.05 10.27 -13.41
CA THR A 152 -5.09 9.37 -14.08
C THR A 152 -4.83 9.73 -15.53
N GLN A 153 -5.60 10.66 -16.10
CA GLN A 153 -5.46 11.11 -17.49
C GLN A 153 -5.30 12.62 -17.56
N GLY A 154 -4.31 13.08 -18.33
CA GLY A 154 -4.02 14.48 -18.57
C GLY A 154 -2.99 15.09 -17.62
N SER A 155 -2.60 16.34 -17.90
CA SER A 155 -1.61 17.13 -17.14
C SER A 155 -2.23 17.98 -16.02
N LEU A 156 -3.46 17.68 -15.61
CA LEU A 156 -4.12 18.43 -14.54
C LEU A 156 -3.57 18.02 -13.17
N PRO A 157 -3.29 18.97 -12.28
CA PRO A 157 -2.80 18.67 -10.94
C PRO A 157 -3.83 17.89 -10.13
N GLU A 158 -3.34 17.08 -9.19
CA GLU A 158 -4.20 16.47 -8.17
C GLU A 158 -4.87 17.56 -7.35
N THR A 159 -6.10 17.31 -6.93
CA THR A 159 -6.85 18.24 -6.09
C THR A 159 -7.36 17.58 -4.83
N VAL A 160 -7.46 18.35 -3.76
CA VAL A 160 -7.92 17.88 -2.46
C VAL A 160 -8.77 18.96 -1.80
N TYR A 161 -9.87 18.54 -1.15
CA TYR A 161 -10.65 19.46 -0.32
C TYR A 161 -9.93 19.67 1.01
N VAL A 162 -9.82 20.93 1.41
CA VAL A 162 -9.12 21.31 2.65
C VAL A 162 -9.91 22.37 3.42
N ARG A 163 -9.67 22.39 4.74
CA ARG A 163 -10.24 23.38 5.67
C ARG A 163 -9.27 23.63 6.82
N ARG A 164 -9.13 24.84 7.28
CA ARG A 164 -8.40 25.12 8.51
C ARG A 164 -9.26 24.78 9.72
N PRO A 165 -8.71 24.19 10.77
CA PRO A 165 -9.42 24.02 12.03
C PRO A 165 -9.97 25.35 12.54
N GLY A 166 -11.22 25.34 13.03
CA GLY A 166 -11.90 26.55 13.51
C GLY A 166 -12.48 27.44 12.43
N ASP A 167 -12.15 27.24 11.16
CA ASP A 167 -12.74 27.96 10.03
C ASP A 167 -13.81 27.09 9.35
N ASN A 168 -14.95 27.67 8.98
CA ASN A 168 -15.99 26.99 8.22
C ASN A 168 -15.72 27.04 6.71
N GLN A 169 -14.89 27.97 6.24
CA GLN A 169 -14.58 28.07 4.81
C GLN A 169 -13.74 26.88 4.36
N SER A 170 -14.29 26.10 3.44
CA SER A 170 -13.59 25.01 2.76
C SER A 170 -13.08 25.46 1.39
N TRP A 171 -12.02 24.80 0.94
CA TRP A 171 -11.32 25.11 -0.29
C TRP A 171 -11.07 23.83 -1.11
N LEU A 172 -11.08 23.97 -2.42
CA LEU A 172 -10.38 23.05 -3.29
C LEU A 172 -8.94 23.53 -3.41
N ALA A 173 -8.00 22.69 -3.03
CA ALA A 173 -6.57 22.96 -3.16
C ALA A 173 -5.96 22.10 -4.25
N GLU A 174 -5.00 22.64 -4.97
CA GLU A 174 -4.18 21.96 -5.96
C GLU A 174 -2.84 21.57 -5.37
N GLY A 175 -2.44 20.33 -5.60
CA GLY A 175 -1.19 19.74 -5.13
C GLY A 175 -1.38 18.32 -4.65
N ARG A 176 -0.28 17.58 -4.62
CA ARG A 176 -0.26 16.21 -4.10
C ARG A 176 -0.05 16.23 -2.59
N LEU A 177 -1.03 15.75 -1.85
CA LEU A 177 -0.97 15.64 -0.39
C LEU A 177 -1.35 14.22 0.04
N PRO A 178 -0.39 13.29 0.14
CA PRO A 178 -0.65 11.91 0.53
C PRO A 178 -0.79 11.79 2.05
N VAL A 179 -2.00 12.01 2.55
CA VAL A 179 -2.33 11.79 3.96
C VAL A 179 -2.99 10.43 4.10
N ASP A 180 -2.43 9.59 4.95
CA ASP A 180 -2.98 8.30 5.31
C ASP A 180 -3.35 8.29 6.80
N ALA A 181 -4.57 7.85 7.09
CA ALA A 181 -5.09 7.73 8.44
C ALA A 181 -4.70 6.40 9.12
N ASP A 182 -4.18 5.43 8.36
CA ASP A 182 -3.69 4.16 8.88
C ASP A 182 -2.20 4.27 9.26
N PRO A 183 -1.84 4.16 10.56
CA PRO A 183 -0.45 4.24 11.01
C PRO A 183 0.44 3.16 10.39
N GLN A 184 -0.11 1.97 10.06
CA GLN A 184 0.66 0.86 9.49
C GLN A 184 1.24 1.18 8.11
N ILE A 185 0.60 2.08 7.35
CA ILE A 185 1.07 2.50 6.03
C ILE A 185 2.31 3.40 6.11
N TRP A 186 2.58 4.00 7.27
CA TRP A 186 3.75 4.85 7.48
C TRP A 186 5.02 4.07 7.83
N LEU A 187 4.90 2.83 8.33
CA LEU A 187 6.04 2.04 8.76
C LEU A 187 6.97 1.67 7.60
N ASP A 188 8.28 1.69 7.85
CA ASP A 188 9.26 1.06 6.96
C ASP A 188 9.13 -0.45 7.09
N ARG A 189 8.38 -1.06 6.16
CA ARG A 189 7.99 -2.47 6.25
C ARG A 189 9.07 -3.45 5.82
N GLU A 190 10.11 -3.00 5.14
CA GLU A 190 11.20 -3.87 4.71
C GLU A 190 12.14 -4.15 5.88
N ILE A 191 12.26 -5.41 6.29
CA ILE A 191 13.23 -5.84 7.31
C ILE A 191 14.56 -6.15 6.63
N ALA A 192 14.52 -7.03 5.63
CA ALA A 192 15.67 -7.47 4.85
C ALA A 192 15.24 -7.92 3.46
N ASN A 193 16.16 -7.82 2.49
CA ASN A 193 16.00 -8.40 1.16
C ASN A 193 17.35 -8.99 0.74
N ILE A 194 17.57 -10.26 1.09
CA ILE A 194 18.83 -10.97 0.87
C ILE A 194 18.55 -12.14 -0.06
N ASP A 195 19.19 -12.13 -1.24
CA ASP A 195 19.08 -13.20 -2.23
C ASP A 195 19.54 -14.54 -1.62
N SER A 196 18.77 -15.61 -1.87
CA SER A 196 19.05 -16.98 -1.40
C SER A 196 20.46 -17.45 -1.77
N LYS A 197 21.01 -17.03 -2.92
CA LYS A 197 22.36 -17.38 -3.35
C LYS A 197 23.45 -16.85 -2.43
N ARG A 198 23.16 -15.80 -1.66
CA ARG A 198 24.07 -15.28 -0.65
C ARG A 198 24.04 -16.06 0.66
N VAL A 199 23.05 -16.93 0.87
CA VAL A 199 22.97 -17.80 2.03
C VAL A 199 23.86 -19.01 1.81
N ALA A 200 24.90 -19.16 2.63
CA ALA A 200 25.86 -20.26 2.58
C ALA A 200 25.36 -21.46 3.37
N SER A 201 24.89 -21.23 4.60
CA SER A 201 24.36 -22.28 5.48
C SER A 201 23.31 -21.73 6.44
N VAL A 202 22.45 -22.64 6.95
CA VAL A 202 21.45 -22.34 7.97
C VAL A 202 21.50 -23.44 9.01
N VAL A 203 21.62 -23.05 10.29
CA VAL A 203 21.55 -23.97 11.42
C VAL A 203 20.30 -23.65 12.23
N VAL A 204 19.41 -24.61 12.36
CA VAL A 204 18.12 -24.47 13.05
C VAL A 204 18.12 -25.31 14.33
N HIS A 205 17.70 -24.69 15.44
CA HIS A 205 17.43 -25.37 16.70
C HIS A 205 15.92 -25.25 16.99
N ARG A 206 15.22 -26.37 17.10
CA ARG A 206 13.79 -26.46 17.44
C ARG A 206 13.58 -27.54 18.50
N GLY A 207 13.36 -27.11 19.77
CA GLY A 207 13.42 -28.04 20.90
C GLY A 207 14.78 -28.72 20.98
N ASP A 208 14.81 -30.06 21.06
CA ASP A 208 16.03 -30.84 21.07
C ASP A 208 16.58 -31.17 19.66
N ALA A 209 15.83 -30.82 18.60
CA ALA A 209 16.23 -31.09 17.23
C ALA A 209 17.17 -30.00 16.69
N VAL A 210 18.21 -30.46 15.99
CA VAL A 210 19.14 -29.58 15.25
C VAL A 210 19.11 -29.97 13.79
N LEU A 211 18.85 -29.01 12.91
CA LEU A 211 18.92 -29.19 11.47
C LEU A 211 19.99 -28.26 10.92
N GLU A 212 20.91 -28.84 10.13
CA GLU A 212 21.94 -28.07 9.46
C GLU A 212 21.75 -28.15 7.96
N PHE A 213 21.55 -26.99 7.33
CA PHE A 213 21.39 -26.86 5.88
C PHE A 213 22.65 -26.25 5.28
N GLY A 214 23.05 -26.74 4.15
CA GLY A 214 24.16 -26.23 3.35
C GLY A 214 23.83 -26.32 1.88
N ARG A 215 24.84 -26.09 1.04
CA ARG A 215 24.69 -26.24 -0.40
C ARG A 215 25.45 -27.49 -0.88
N ASP A 216 24.88 -28.15 -1.88
CA ASP A 216 25.54 -29.17 -2.69
C ASP A 216 25.60 -28.65 -4.14
N GLY A 217 26.75 -28.07 -4.50
CA GLY A 217 26.84 -27.17 -5.63
C GLY A 217 25.93 -25.95 -5.43
N ASP A 218 25.00 -25.71 -6.36
CA ASP A 218 24.05 -24.59 -6.27
C ASP A 218 22.73 -24.95 -5.56
N LYS A 219 22.53 -26.26 -5.22
CA LYS A 219 21.27 -26.71 -4.63
C LYS A 219 21.31 -26.71 -3.10
N PRO A 220 20.22 -26.28 -2.43
CA PRO A 220 20.06 -26.49 -1.00
C PRO A 220 20.01 -27.97 -0.63
N ALA A 221 20.68 -28.35 0.47
CA ALA A 221 20.69 -29.70 1.00
C ALA A 221 20.66 -29.67 2.54
N LEU A 222 19.97 -30.67 3.14
CA LEU A 222 20.09 -30.96 4.57
C LEU A 222 21.38 -31.75 4.80
N LYS A 223 22.25 -31.25 5.68
CA LYS A 223 23.52 -31.89 6.03
C LYS A 223 23.43 -32.67 7.34
N LEU A 224 22.58 -32.15 8.28
CA LEU A 224 22.35 -32.81 9.58
C LEU A 224 20.85 -32.79 9.90
N PRO A 225 20.21 -33.93 10.29
CA PRO A 225 20.80 -35.27 10.40
C PRO A 225 21.18 -35.87 9.04
N ALA A 226 22.22 -36.71 9.00
CA ALA A 226 22.68 -37.37 7.76
C ALA A 226 21.66 -38.40 7.23
N GLU A 227 20.96 -39.07 8.15
CA GLU A 227 19.84 -39.94 7.82
C GLU A 227 18.52 -39.19 7.92
N HIS A 228 17.87 -39.04 6.80
CA HIS A 228 16.59 -38.33 6.71
C HIS A 228 15.71 -38.94 5.61
N PRO A 229 14.37 -38.80 5.70
CA PRO A 229 13.45 -39.21 4.62
C PRO A 229 13.71 -38.39 3.36
N LYS A 230 13.09 -38.77 2.24
CA LYS A 230 13.11 -37.98 1.04
C LYS A 230 12.51 -36.59 1.33
N LEU A 231 13.26 -35.54 1.02
CA LEU A 231 12.87 -34.16 1.25
C LEU A 231 12.32 -33.50 -0.02
N ASP A 232 11.48 -32.52 0.16
CA ASP A 232 10.94 -31.66 -0.89
C ASP A 232 11.93 -30.52 -1.20
N GLU A 233 12.41 -30.45 -2.44
CA GLU A 233 13.38 -29.47 -2.90
C GLU A 233 12.84 -28.01 -2.72
N TYR A 234 11.55 -27.78 -2.91
CA TYR A 234 10.94 -26.45 -2.74
C TYR A 234 10.97 -26.00 -1.27
N ARG A 235 10.68 -26.93 -0.35
CA ARG A 235 10.73 -26.63 1.09
C ARG A 235 12.15 -26.37 1.58
N LEU A 236 13.14 -27.03 1.01
CA LEU A 236 14.55 -26.75 1.26
C LEU A 236 14.92 -25.35 0.73
N GLU A 237 14.47 -25.02 -0.49
CA GLU A 237 14.70 -23.70 -1.07
C GLU A 237 14.05 -22.59 -0.24
N ASP A 238 12.86 -22.80 0.33
CA ASP A 238 12.16 -21.84 1.19
C ASP A 238 12.99 -21.45 2.43
N VAL A 239 13.79 -22.38 2.98
CA VAL A 239 14.70 -22.08 4.11
C VAL A 239 15.78 -21.09 3.66
N PHE A 240 16.38 -21.27 2.48
CA PHE A 240 17.39 -20.36 1.96
C PHE A 240 16.80 -19.02 1.49
N ARG A 241 15.54 -19.00 1.08
CA ARG A 241 14.80 -17.81 0.65
C ARG A 241 14.11 -17.09 1.81
N SER A 242 14.30 -17.53 3.05
CA SER A 242 13.61 -16.99 4.22
C SER A 242 13.82 -15.48 4.41
N LEU A 243 14.98 -14.95 3.97
CA LEU A 243 15.34 -13.51 4.05
C LEU A 243 15.05 -12.72 2.76
N GLU A 244 14.56 -13.36 1.69
CA GLU A 244 14.14 -12.63 0.47
C GLU A 244 12.85 -11.88 0.73
N SER A 245 12.83 -10.60 0.31
CA SER A 245 11.66 -9.70 0.43
C SER A 245 10.98 -9.81 1.80
N LEU A 246 11.78 -9.91 2.86
CA LEU A 246 11.27 -10.05 4.23
C LEU A 246 10.66 -8.74 4.70
N SER A 247 9.34 -8.74 4.88
CA SER A 247 8.57 -7.59 5.32
C SER A 247 7.75 -7.91 6.57
N LEU A 248 7.58 -6.89 7.43
CA LEU A 248 6.76 -7.00 8.63
C LEU A 248 5.27 -6.84 8.31
N ALA A 249 4.44 -7.50 9.11
CA ALA A 249 3.02 -7.23 9.21
C ALA A 249 2.74 -6.21 10.34
N ASP A 250 3.49 -6.32 11.44
CA ASP A 250 3.46 -5.42 12.58
C ASP A 250 4.82 -5.43 13.29
N VAL A 251 5.07 -4.49 14.19
CA VAL A 251 6.33 -4.35 14.93
C VAL A 251 6.09 -3.87 16.34
N LYS A 252 6.94 -4.29 17.28
CA LYS A 252 6.94 -3.79 18.65
C LYS A 252 8.37 -3.82 19.22
N PRO A 253 8.64 -3.10 20.33
CA PRO A 253 9.91 -3.25 21.03
C PRO A 253 10.17 -4.73 21.39
N ALA A 254 11.45 -5.14 21.30
CA ALA A 254 11.88 -6.51 21.59
C ALA A 254 11.67 -6.92 23.04
N ALA A 255 11.63 -5.94 23.94
CA ALA A 255 11.38 -6.14 25.38
C ALA A 255 10.03 -5.52 25.78
N PRO A 256 9.15 -6.23 26.52
CA PRO A 256 9.31 -7.63 26.93
C PRO A 256 9.25 -8.60 25.74
N SER A 257 9.82 -9.80 25.90
CA SER A 257 9.79 -10.85 24.86
C SER A 257 8.36 -11.14 24.38
N PRO A 258 8.15 -11.37 23.07
CA PRO A 258 6.82 -11.69 22.53
C PRO A 258 6.16 -12.95 23.10
N GLY A 259 6.95 -13.86 23.70
CA GLY A 259 6.48 -15.12 24.24
C GLY A 259 7.59 -16.13 24.43
N ALA A 260 7.26 -17.43 24.55
CA ALA A 260 8.24 -18.52 24.56
C ALA A 260 8.76 -18.74 23.14
N PRO A 261 10.09 -18.94 22.93
CA PRO A 261 10.65 -19.23 21.62
C PRO A 261 10.22 -20.61 21.14
N VAL A 262 9.85 -20.73 19.90
CA VAL A 262 9.59 -21.99 19.18
C VAL A 262 10.89 -22.61 18.71
N GLY A 263 11.84 -21.76 18.29
CA GLY A 263 13.13 -22.17 17.81
C GLY A 263 14.00 -20.98 17.42
N THR A 264 15.24 -21.30 17.06
CA THR A 264 16.21 -20.31 16.56
C THR A 264 16.85 -20.79 15.28
N ALA A 265 17.23 -19.87 14.42
CA ALA A 265 17.98 -20.14 13.21
C ALA A 265 19.20 -19.23 13.12
N ALA A 266 20.37 -19.77 12.84
CA ALA A 266 21.57 -19.01 12.51
C ALA A 266 21.82 -19.13 11.01
N ILE A 267 21.65 -18.03 10.28
CA ILE A 267 21.79 -17.95 8.83
C ILE A 267 23.12 -17.30 8.51
N THR A 268 24.03 -18.06 7.91
CA THR A 268 25.37 -17.59 7.54
C THR A 268 25.37 -17.23 6.05
N LEU A 269 25.80 -16.00 5.76
CA LEU A 269 25.94 -15.51 4.39
C LEU A 269 27.35 -15.82 3.83
N THR A 270 27.49 -15.76 2.53
CA THR A 270 28.77 -16.00 1.81
C THR A 270 29.85 -14.98 2.16
N ASP A 271 29.50 -13.80 2.68
CA ASP A 271 30.44 -12.77 3.15
C ASP A 271 30.82 -12.92 4.64
N GLY A 272 30.41 -14.03 5.28
CA GLY A 272 30.67 -14.29 6.71
C GLY A 272 29.70 -13.57 7.67
N THR A 273 28.74 -12.82 7.17
CA THR A 273 27.68 -12.23 8.02
C THR A 273 26.79 -13.35 8.58
N VAL A 274 26.50 -13.31 9.87
CA VAL A 274 25.59 -14.25 10.54
C VAL A 274 24.36 -13.50 11.02
N ILE A 275 23.19 -14.01 10.67
CA ILE A 275 21.90 -13.48 11.08
C ILE A 275 21.24 -14.51 11.99
N ASP A 276 21.17 -14.22 13.28
CA ASP A 276 20.47 -15.04 14.25
C ASP A 276 19.00 -14.61 14.30
N VAL A 277 18.11 -15.57 14.12
CA VAL A 277 16.66 -15.36 14.15
C VAL A 277 16.08 -16.17 15.30
N THR A 278 15.36 -15.51 16.21
CA THR A 278 14.57 -16.18 17.24
C THR A 278 13.09 -16.05 16.88
N VAL A 279 12.44 -17.19 16.72
CA VAL A 279 11.02 -17.26 16.34
C VAL A 279 10.18 -17.59 17.57
N PHE A 280 9.13 -16.81 17.77
CA PHE A 280 8.15 -16.99 18.85
C PHE A 280 6.83 -17.40 18.21
N GLY A 281 6.15 -18.38 18.77
CA GLY A 281 4.85 -18.85 18.29
C GLY A 281 3.78 -17.75 18.31
N ALA A 282 2.76 -17.93 17.50
CA ALA A 282 1.59 -17.08 17.58
C ALA A 282 1.05 -17.06 19.02
N PRO A 283 0.72 -15.88 19.58
CA PRO A 283 0.07 -15.84 20.90
C PRO A 283 -1.18 -16.70 20.87
N LYS A 284 -1.45 -17.44 21.95
CA LYS A 284 -2.72 -18.17 22.07
C LYS A 284 -3.86 -17.18 21.90
N ALA A 285 -4.73 -17.44 20.93
CA ALA A 285 -5.93 -16.63 20.75
C ALA A 285 -6.75 -16.63 22.04
N GLU A 286 -7.10 -15.46 22.53
CA GLU A 286 -8.12 -15.34 23.57
C GLU A 286 -9.45 -15.91 23.04
N ALA A 287 -10.22 -16.53 23.89
CA ALA A 287 -11.49 -17.17 23.49
C ALA A 287 -12.41 -16.13 22.82
N GLY A 288 -12.70 -16.34 21.52
CA GLY A 288 -13.53 -15.43 20.71
C GLY A 288 -12.79 -14.42 19.86
N ALA A 289 -11.44 -14.28 19.96
CA ALA A 289 -10.66 -13.47 19.05
C ALA A 289 -10.28 -14.27 17.80
N PRO A 290 -10.24 -13.64 16.60
CA PRO A 290 -9.73 -14.31 15.41
C PRO A 290 -8.30 -14.77 15.66
N ALA A 291 -7.97 -16.02 15.27
CA ALA A 291 -6.63 -16.58 15.42
C ALA A 291 -5.62 -15.63 14.78
N GLN A 292 -4.68 -15.14 15.56
CA GLN A 292 -3.59 -14.33 15.01
C GLN A 292 -2.76 -15.22 14.08
N GLN A 293 -2.79 -14.90 12.79
CA GLN A 293 -2.07 -15.65 11.75
C GLN A 293 -0.60 -15.27 11.65
N ASN A 294 -0.08 -14.48 12.60
CA ASN A 294 1.29 -13.95 12.58
C ASN A 294 2.12 -14.61 13.68
N ILE A 295 3.34 -14.96 13.34
CA ILE A 295 4.40 -15.30 14.30
C ILE A 295 5.18 -14.03 14.65
N TRP A 296 5.93 -14.06 15.76
CA TRP A 296 6.87 -13.01 16.09
C TRP A 296 8.31 -13.49 15.87
N ALA A 297 9.18 -12.62 15.38
CA ALA A 297 10.59 -12.91 15.19
C ALA A 297 11.45 -11.74 15.69
N GLN A 298 12.59 -12.07 16.28
CA GLN A 298 13.66 -11.13 16.62
C GLN A 298 14.90 -11.50 15.81
N PHE A 299 15.64 -10.48 15.39
CA PHE A 299 16.86 -10.65 14.60
C PHE A 299 18.06 -10.03 15.32
N ALA A 300 19.17 -10.74 15.30
CA ALA A 300 20.47 -10.22 15.69
C ALA A 300 21.46 -10.47 14.55
N VAL A 301 22.25 -9.47 14.18
CA VAL A 301 23.16 -9.57 13.03
C VAL A 301 24.60 -9.35 13.52
N ARG A 302 25.49 -10.25 13.10
CA ARG A 302 26.92 -10.20 13.38
C ARG A 302 27.68 -10.22 12.05
N GLY A 303 28.59 -9.28 11.86
CA GLY A 303 29.39 -9.16 10.65
C GLY A 303 30.13 -7.82 10.59
N GLU A 304 31.21 -7.78 9.84
CA GLU A 304 32.07 -6.59 9.72
C GLU A 304 31.72 -5.72 8.51
N SER A 305 30.94 -6.25 7.54
CA SER A 305 30.56 -5.50 6.36
C SER A 305 29.64 -4.31 6.70
N ASP A 306 29.71 -3.23 5.93
CA ASP A 306 28.83 -2.07 6.11
C ASP A 306 27.34 -2.46 5.98
N ALA A 307 27.04 -3.41 5.11
CA ALA A 307 25.70 -3.97 4.96
C ALA A 307 25.22 -4.68 6.23
N ALA A 308 26.11 -5.49 6.87
CA ALA A 308 25.82 -6.16 8.14
C ALA A 308 25.59 -5.13 9.27
N LYS A 309 26.43 -4.11 9.37
CA LYS A 309 26.31 -3.05 10.36
C LYS A 309 25.01 -2.25 10.21
N LYS A 310 24.63 -1.91 8.97
CA LYS A 310 23.36 -1.24 8.68
C LYS A 310 22.15 -2.12 9.04
N LEU A 311 22.19 -3.39 8.67
CA LEU A 311 21.11 -4.34 9.00
C LEU A 311 21.02 -4.55 10.52
N ALA A 312 22.17 -4.72 11.20
CA ALA A 312 22.23 -4.83 12.65
C ALA A 312 21.59 -3.63 13.36
N ALA A 313 21.91 -2.41 12.92
CA ALA A 313 21.32 -1.19 13.47
C ALA A 313 19.80 -1.12 13.22
N ARG A 314 19.33 -1.56 12.04
CA ARG A 314 17.92 -1.57 11.66
C ARG A 314 17.09 -2.51 12.54
N VAL A 315 17.59 -3.73 12.79
CA VAL A 315 16.81 -4.77 13.49
C VAL A 315 16.96 -4.73 15.01
N LYS A 316 17.95 -4.02 15.51
CA LYS A 316 18.27 -3.97 16.94
C LYS A 316 17.11 -3.40 17.76
N GLY A 317 16.68 -4.18 18.77
CA GLY A 317 15.67 -3.75 19.74
C GLY A 317 14.23 -3.92 19.29
N TRP A 318 13.98 -4.63 18.18
CA TRP A 318 12.66 -4.83 17.63
C TRP A 318 12.26 -6.31 17.58
N ALA A 319 10.97 -6.54 17.73
CA ALA A 319 10.30 -7.80 17.41
C ALA A 319 9.28 -7.56 16.30
N TYR A 320 9.30 -8.42 15.30
CA TYR A 320 8.53 -8.28 14.08
C TYR A 320 7.44 -9.35 13.99
N ALA A 321 6.22 -8.94 13.72
CA ALA A 321 5.16 -9.87 13.32
C ALA A 321 5.34 -10.23 11.85
N LEU A 322 5.42 -11.53 11.57
CA LEU A 322 5.59 -12.10 10.24
C LEU A 322 4.43 -13.05 9.94
N GLY A 323 4.13 -13.26 8.65
CA GLY A 323 3.14 -14.25 8.27
C GLY A 323 3.47 -15.65 8.81
N ALA A 324 2.49 -16.42 9.25
CA ALA A 324 2.67 -17.71 9.90
C ALA A 324 3.51 -18.72 9.09
N TRP A 325 3.45 -18.64 7.76
CA TRP A 325 4.24 -19.46 6.86
C TRP A 325 5.76 -19.29 7.03
N LYS A 326 6.22 -18.13 7.52
CA LYS A 326 7.63 -17.86 7.82
C LYS A 326 8.17 -18.71 8.98
N GLU A 327 7.32 -19.27 9.85
CA GLU A 327 7.79 -20.20 10.90
C GLU A 327 8.49 -21.39 10.26
N LYS A 328 7.86 -22.02 9.25
CA LYS A 328 8.42 -23.17 8.55
C LYS A 328 9.64 -22.82 7.68
N ALA A 329 9.76 -21.57 7.25
CA ALA A 329 10.93 -21.11 6.51
C ALA A 329 12.14 -20.85 7.42
N PHE A 330 11.92 -20.30 8.64
CA PHE A 330 13.01 -20.00 9.56
C PHE A 330 13.37 -21.18 10.47
N VAL A 331 12.37 -21.85 11.03
CA VAL A 331 12.57 -22.94 12.02
C VAL A 331 11.72 -24.17 11.66
N PRO A 332 11.95 -24.79 10.49
CA PRO A 332 11.19 -25.97 10.10
C PRO A 332 11.40 -27.12 11.08
N ALA A 333 10.37 -27.95 11.29
CA ALA A 333 10.57 -29.30 11.79
C ALA A 333 11.00 -30.24 10.63
N LEU A 334 11.70 -31.35 10.93
CA LEU A 334 12.07 -32.29 9.88
C LEU A 334 10.84 -32.80 9.10
N ASP A 335 9.71 -32.94 9.79
CA ASP A 335 8.46 -33.38 9.17
C ASP A 335 7.89 -32.39 8.18
N ASP A 336 8.13 -31.10 8.40
CA ASP A 336 7.71 -30.02 7.48
C ASP A 336 8.45 -30.07 6.13
N LEU A 337 9.61 -30.74 6.09
CA LEU A 337 10.49 -30.81 4.92
C LEU A 337 10.27 -32.06 4.08
N LYS A 338 9.49 -33.04 4.55
CA LYS A 338 9.25 -34.30 3.84
C LYS A 338 8.53 -34.06 2.52
N ALA A 339 8.96 -34.75 1.48
CA ALA A 339 8.22 -34.81 0.23
C ALA A 339 6.86 -35.49 0.49
N GLU A 340 5.79 -34.87 0.11
CA GLU A 340 4.48 -35.52 0.12
C GLU A 340 4.47 -36.58 -0.96
N ASP A 341 4.14 -37.83 -0.59
CA ASP A 341 3.83 -38.87 -1.56
C ASP A 341 2.54 -38.48 -2.29
N LYS A 342 2.70 -37.60 -3.30
CA LYS A 342 1.59 -37.28 -4.19
C LYS A 342 1.23 -38.57 -4.91
N PRO A 343 0.03 -39.15 -4.74
CA PRO A 343 -0.37 -40.31 -5.50
C PRO A 343 -0.18 -39.97 -6.97
N ALA A 344 0.57 -40.85 -7.70
CA ALA A 344 0.77 -40.68 -9.12
C ALA A 344 -0.60 -40.43 -9.77
N PRO A 345 -0.73 -39.47 -10.69
CA PRO A 345 -1.99 -39.29 -11.41
C PRO A 345 -2.37 -40.65 -11.95
N ALA A 346 -3.53 -41.17 -11.54
CA ALA A 346 -4.05 -42.45 -11.96
C ALA A 346 -3.88 -42.54 -13.47
N ALA A 347 -3.10 -43.55 -13.91
CA ALA A 347 -2.82 -43.78 -15.33
C ALA A 347 -4.15 -43.68 -16.07
N ALA A 348 -4.23 -42.77 -17.02
CA ALA A 348 -5.41 -42.60 -17.84
C ALA A 348 -5.76 -43.99 -18.42
N VAL A 349 -6.90 -44.50 -18.01
CA VAL A 349 -7.48 -45.72 -18.59
C VAL A 349 -7.59 -45.42 -20.08
N PRO A 350 -7.01 -46.25 -20.97
CA PRO A 350 -7.12 -46.03 -22.39
C PRO A 350 -8.60 -46.05 -22.78
N ALA A 351 -9.07 -44.96 -23.34
CA ALA A 351 -10.42 -44.86 -23.85
C ALA A 351 -10.65 -45.96 -24.88
N ALA A 352 -11.66 -46.78 -24.66
CA ALA A 352 -12.15 -47.77 -25.61
C ALA A 352 -12.57 -47.07 -26.90
N PRO A 353 -12.38 -47.65 -28.10
CA PRO A 353 -12.70 -47.04 -29.37
C PRO A 353 -14.22 -46.79 -29.49
N ALA A 354 -14.58 -45.57 -29.79
CA ALA A 354 -15.94 -45.16 -30.03
C ALA A 354 -16.51 -45.88 -31.24
N ALA A 355 -17.56 -46.68 -31.01
CA ALA A 355 -18.40 -47.23 -32.06
C ALA A 355 -19.17 -46.13 -32.78
N ALA A 356 -19.15 -46.20 -34.10
CA ALA A 356 -19.89 -45.31 -35.00
C ALA A 356 -21.39 -45.36 -34.68
N ALA A 357 -22.01 -44.23 -34.48
CA ALA A 357 -23.45 -44.11 -34.41
C ALA A 357 -23.97 -43.10 -35.43
N ALA A 358 -24.93 -43.56 -36.15
CA ALA A 358 -25.74 -43.10 -37.23
C ALA A 358 -26.28 -41.65 -37.11
N GLU A 359 -26.35 -41.01 -38.24
CA GLU A 359 -27.10 -39.78 -38.56
C GLU A 359 -28.60 -39.92 -38.28
N THR A 360 -29.20 -38.87 -37.75
CA THR A 360 -30.65 -38.62 -37.84
C THR A 360 -30.91 -37.12 -38.09
N PRO A 361 -31.84 -36.76 -38.97
CA PRO A 361 -31.96 -35.44 -39.57
C PRO A 361 -32.79 -34.45 -38.73
N PRO A 362 -32.85 -33.16 -39.14
CA PRO A 362 -33.34 -32.06 -38.31
C PRO A 362 -34.87 -31.89 -38.40
N ALA A 363 -35.48 -31.54 -37.29
CA ALA A 363 -36.90 -31.11 -37.23
C ALA A 363 -37.00 -29.61 -36.98
N ALA A 364 -37.94 -28.97 -37.70
CA ALA A 364 -38.24 -27.56 -37.80
C ALA A 364 -39.02 -27.00 -36.59
N PRO A 365 -39.24 -25.67 -36.55
CA PRO A 365 -39.64 -24.94 -35.35
C PRO A 365 -41.16 -24.82 -35.14
N ALA A 366 -41.60 -24.71 -33.89
CA ALA A 366 -42.99 -24.34 -33.58
C ALA A 366 -43.04 -23.28 -32.47
N ALA A 367 -43.49 -22.15 -32.88
CA ALA A 367 -44.54 -21.24 -32.37
C ALA A 367 -44.74 -21.04 -30.88
N THR A 368 -44.65 -19.74 -30.52
CA THR A 368 -45.20 -19.07 -29.35
C THR A 368 -46.72 -19.19 -29.29
N PRO A 369 -47.31 -19.18 -28.12
CA PRO A 369 -48.37 -18.20 -27.88
C PRO A 369 -48.29 -17.42 -26.57
N ALA A 370 -48.96 -16.29 -26.69
CA ALA A 370 -49.06 -15.18 -25.78
C ALA A 370 -50.01 -15.37 -24.58
N ALA A 371 -49.78 -14.57 -23.57
CA ALA A 371 -50.66 -13.77 -22.71
C ALA A 371 -51.86 -14.39 -22.00
N ALA A 372 -51.94 -14.03 -20.78
CA ALA A 372 -53.00 -13.54 -19.86
C ALA A 372 -52.83 -14.17 -18.49
N GLY A 373 -52.85 -13.48 -17.38
CA GLY A 373 -53.65 -12.44 -16.87
C GLY A 373 -53.77 -12.61 -15.35
N ASP A 374 -53.56 -11.54 -14.68
CA ASP A 374 -54.29 -11.08 -13.50
C ASP A 374 -54.54 -12.00 -12.29
N ARG A 375 -54.03 -11.55 -11.12
CA ARG A 375 -54.80 -11.21 -9.90
C ARG A 375 -53.97 -11.05 -8.66
N LYS A 376 -53.98 -9.83 -8.12
CA LYS A 376 -53.90 -9.50 -6.67
C LYS A 376 -55.24 -9.89 -6.02
N PRO A 377 -55.43 -9.95 -4.65
CA PRO A 377 -54.74 -9.31 -3.55
C PRO A 377 -54.58 -10.24 -2.31
N GLU A 378 -53.79 -9.92 -1.35
CA GLU A 378 -54.02 -9.29 -0.06
C GLU A 378 -52.68 -8.93 0.59
#